data_ab84f859dd807776509780ef838e4091
#
_entry.id   ab84f859dd807776509780ef838e4091
#
_cell.length_a   1.000
_cell.length_b   1.000
_cell.length_c   1.000
_cell.angle_alpha   90.00
_cell.angle_beta   90.00
_cell.angle_gamma   90.00
#
_symmetry.space_group_name_H-M   'P 1'
#
loop_
_entity.id
_entity.type
_entity.pdbx_description
1 polymer ?
#
loop_
_entity_poly.entity_id
_entity_poly.type
_entity_poly.pdbx_seq_one_letter_code
_entity_poly.pdbx_strand_id
1 'polypeptide(L)'
;PVVKELLTCRFVDEHRNVILVGRPSTGKTTVAKALGHAACARALSVYYASMAEVLQTLYAARADGTYRKVFRRVTGPDLLILDDAGFSDLGRDAANELFRVVCARHRQRSTLVVSNLPFKQWAEFLPSPAQAVAIADRLVDDATILRFTGQPYRQPREVHGAPLDGE
;
A
#
# COMPACT_ATOMS: atom_id res chain seq x y z
N PRO A 1 2.59 17.01 12.52
CA PRO A 1 3.90 17.41 11.99
C PRO A 1 4.38 16.48 10.88
N VAL A 2 4.41 15.15 11.10
CA VAL A 2 4.95 14.17 10.12
C VAL A 2 4.17 14.16 8.80
N VAL A 3 2.84 14.19 8.84
CA VAL A 3 2.01 14.24 7.60
C VAL A 3 2.28 15.51 6.80
N LYS A 4 2.46 16.66 7.46
CA LYS A 4 2.81 17.92 6.78
C LYS A 4 4.17 17.84 6.09
N GLU A 5 5.13 17.19 6.71
CA GLU A 5 6.44 16.94 6.11
C GLU A 5 6.32 16.02 4.89
N LEU A 6 5.58 14.92 5.00
CA LEU A 6 5.35 14.00 3.89
C LEU A 6 4.63 14.66 2.71
N LEU A 7 3.73 15.62 2.96
CA LEU A 7 3.06 16.40 1.90
C LEU A 7 4.03 17.26 1.09
N THR A 8 5.23 17.53 1.56
CA THR A 8 6.29 18.16 0.75
C THR A 8 6.84 17.23 -0.33
N CYS A 9 6.55 15.94 -0.25
CA CYS A 9 7.05 14.88 -1.13
C CYS A 9 8.58 14.79 -1.21
N ARG A 10 9.32 15.34 -0.24
CA ARG A 10 10.78 15.23 -0.17
C ARG A 10 11.23 13.77 -0.11
N PHE A 11 10.44 12.90 0.56
CA PHE A 11 10.73 11.47 0.61
C PHE A 11 10.80 10.81 -0.78
N VAL A 12 10.07 11.35 -1.77
CA VAL A 12 10.12 10.86 -3.16
C VAL A 12 11.45 11.26 -3.81
N ASP A 13 11.90 12.49 -3.60
CA ASP A 13 13.19 12.97 -4.10
C ASP A 13 14.37 12.17 -3.50
N GLU A 14 14.21 11.73 -2.26
CA GLU A 14 15.19 10.94 -1.49
C GLU A 14 15.07 9.43 -1.72
N HIS A 15 14.13 8.97 -2.55
CA HIS A 15 13.83 7.56 -2.82
C HIS A 15 13.50 6.75 -1.55
N ARG A 16 12.89 7.40 -0.56
CA ARG A 16 12.49 6.79 0.70
C ARG A 16 11.06 6.26 0.62
N ASN A 17 10.79 5.23 1.38
CA ASN A 17 9.47 4.62 1.45
C ASN A 17 8.61 5.24 2.57
N VAL A 18 7.30 5.07 2.46
CA VAL A 18 6.33 5.43 3.50
C VAL A 18 5.42 4.23 3.77
N ILE A 19 5.22 3.91 5.03
CA ILE A 19 4.36 2.82 5.46
C ILE A 19 3.27 3.39 6.36
N LEU A 20 2.02 3.23 5.96
CA LEU A 20 0.86 3.58 6.75
C LEU A 20 0.23 2.30 7.30
N VAL A 21 0.32 2.10 8.60
CA VAL A 21 -0.16 0.87 9.24
C VAL A 21 -1.14 1.19 10.36
N GLY A 22 -2.18 0.37 10.51
CA GLY A 22 -3.17 0.51 11.57
C GLY A 22 -4.51 -0.12 11.21
N ARG A 23 -5.45 -0.10 12.14
CA ARG A 23 -6.78 -0.68 11.99
C ARG A 23 -7.52 -0.14 10.75
N PRO A 24 -8.47 -0.90 10.19
CA PRO A 24 -9.36 -0.39 9.14
C PRO A 24 -10.06 0.90 9.55
N SER A 25 -10.43 1.73 8.58
CA SER A 25 -11.21 2.96 8.78
C SER A 25 -10.56 4.03 9.66
N THR A 26 -9.25 4.02 9.81
CA THR A 26 -8.50 5.04 10.60
C THR A 26 -7.95 6.20 9.75
N GLY A 27 -8.27 6.25 8.46
CA GLY A 27 -7.88 7.35 7.57
C GLY A 27 -6.60 7.12 6.77
N LYS A 28 -5.97 5.94 6.82
CA LYS A 28 -4.73 5.61 6.08
C LYS A 28 -4.85 5.88 4.57
N THR A 29 -5.89 5.34 3.94
CA THR A 29 -6.16 5.52 2.50
C THR A 29 -6.34 6.99 2.13
N THR A 30 -7.01 7.77 3.00
CA THR A 30 -7.17 9.21 2.80
C THR A 30 -5.82 9.93 2.79
N VAL A 31 -4.94 9.60 3.74
CA VAL A 31 -3.58 10.15 3.79
C VAL A 31 -2.77 9.71 2.57
N ALA A 32 -2.83 8.44 2.18
CA ALA A 32 -2.14 7.94 0.99
C ALA A 32 -2.56 8.68 -0.28
N LYS A 33 -3.86 8.90 -0.46
CA LYS A 33 -4.40 9.66 -1.60
C LYS A 33 -3.95 11.12 -1.56
N ALA A 34 -3.96 11.76 -0.39
CA ALA A 34 -3.48 13.13 -0.24
C ALA A 34 -1.99 13.25 -0.63
N LEU A 35 -1.15 12.29 -0.23
CA LEU A 35 0.26 12.24 -0.62
C LEU A 35 0.43 12.03 -2.13
N GLY A 36 -0.39 11.16 -2.73
CA GLY A 36 -0.41 10.98 -4.19
C GLY A 36 -0.79 12.27 -4.93
N HIS A 37 -1.81 12.99 -4.46
CA HIS A 37 -2.17 14.28 -5.04
C HIS A 37 -1.07 15.33 -4.88
N ALA A 38 -0.43 15.40 -3.71
CA ALA A 38 0.70 16.31 -3.49
C ALA A 38 1.88 16.00 -4.42
N ALA A 39 2.17 14.73 -4.67
CA ALA A 39 3.19 14.33 -5.62
C ALA A 39 2.83 14.74 -7.06
N CYS A 40 1.60 14.50 -7.49
CA CYS A 40 1.11 14.96 -8.81
C CYS A 40 1.20 16.48 -8.96
N ALA A 41 0.88 17.25 -7.92
CA ALA A 41 1.00 18.71 -7.93
C ALA A 41 2.45 19.19 -8.11
N ARG A 42 3.44 18.36 -7.76
CA ARG A 42 4.86 18.56 -8.02
C ARG A 42 5.33 17.99 -9.37
N ALA A 43 4.42 17.60 -10.24
CA ALA A 43 4.70 16.95 -11.52
C ALA A 43 5.46 15.61 -11.38
N LEU A 44 5.38 14.94 -10.23
CA LEU A 44 5.90 13.59 -10.05
C LEU A 44 4.90 12.57 -10.60
N SER A 45 5.40 11.50 -11.20
CA SER A 45 4.55 10.41 -11.68
C SER A 45 4.10 9.50 -10.53
N VAL A 46 2.80 9.19 -10.49
CA VAL A 46 2.20 8.38 -9.43
C VAL A 46 1.40 7.24 -10.03
N TYR A 47 1.58 6.04 -9.48
CA TYR A 47 0.71 4.90 -9.73
C TYR A 47 0.03 4.48 -8.41
N TYR A 48 -1.29 4.49 -8.38
CA TYR A 48 -2.09 4.10 -7.22
C TYR A 48 -2.98 2.92 -7.59
N ALA A 49 -2.89 1.85 -6.81
CA ALA A 49 -3.79 0.70 -6.91
C ALA A 49 -3.78 -0.11 -5.60
N SER A 50 -4.75 -1.01 -5.44
CA SER A 50 -4.65 -2.01 -4.37
C SER A 50 -3.50 -2.99 -4.67
N MET A 51 -2.89 -3.51 -3.63
CA MET A 51 -1.82 -4.51 -3.79
C MET A 51 -2.32 -5.73 -4.59
N ALA A 52 -3.51 -6.23 -4.28
CA ALA A 52 -4.10 -7.37 -4.99
C ALA A 52 -4.29 -7.09 -6.47
N GLU A 53 -4.79 -5.90 -6.83
CA GLU A 53 -5.00 -5.51 -8.23
C GLU A 53 -3.69 -5.46 -9.02
N VAL A 54 -2.63 -4.87 -8.46
CA VAL A 54 -1.30 -4.82 -9.08
C VAL A 54 -0.77 -6.23 -9.34
N LEU A 55 -0.84 -7.10 -8.34
CA LEU A 55 -0.30 -8.45 -8.44
C LEU A 55 -1.10 -9.30 -9.42
N GLN A 56 -2.42 -9.17 -9.45
CA GLN A 56 -3.28 -9.84 -10.42
C GLN A 56 -3.00 -9.37 -11.85
N THR A 57 -2.83 -8.07 -12.04
CA THR A 57 -2.50 -7.49 -13.36
C THR A 57 -1.14 -7.98 -13.87
N LEU A 58 -0.13 -8.03 -13.01
CA LEU A 58 1.18 -8.58 -13.36
C LEU A 58 1.14 -10.06 -13.70
N TYR A 59 0.39 -10.83 -12.91
CA TYR A 59 0.21 -12.26 -13.17
C TYR A 59 -0.48 -12.52 -14.52
N ALA A 60 -1.58 -11.82 -14.80
CA ALA A 60 -2.30 -11.93 -16.07
C ALA A 60 -1.44 -11.54 -17.27
N ALA A 61 -0.58 -10.53 -17.13
CA ALA A 61 0.32 -10.07 -18.19
C ALA A 61 1.36 -11.10 -18.62
N ARG A 62 1.62 -12.12 -17.82
CA ARG A 62 2.51 -13.24 -18.20
C ARG A 62 1.88 -14.10 -19.28
N ALA A 63 0.57 -14.31 -19.22
CA ALA A 63 -0.16 -15.17 -20.15
C ALA A 63 -0.33 -14.52 -21.53
N ASP A 64 -0.44 -13.18 -21.59
CA ASP A 64 -0.68 -12.44 -22.85
C ASP A 64 0.58 -11.80 -23.45
N GLY A 65 1.75 -12.02 -22.84
CA GLY A 65 3.03 -11.51 -23.33
C GLY A 65 3.27 -10.02 -23.09
N THR A 66 2.42 -9.33 -22.31
CA THR A 66 2.55 -7.90 -22.00
C THR A 66 3.31 -7.61 -20.71
N TYR A 67 3.87 -8.62 -20.07
CA TYR A 67 4.49 -8.51 -18.75
C TYR A 67 5.51 -7.36 -18.63
N ARG A 68 6.44 -7.25 -19.56
CA ARG A 68 7.45 -6.19 -19.53
C ARG A 68 6.84 -4.78 -19.52
N LYS A 69 5.79 -4.57 -20.32
CA LYS A 69 5.06 -3.29 -20.39
C LYS A 69 4.35 -2.98 -19.08
N VAL A 70 3.63 -3.96 -18.54
CA VAL A 70 2.89 -3.82 -17.27
C VAL A 70 3.85 -3.62 -16.11
N PHE A 71 4.93 -4.40 -16.05
CA PHE A 71 5.95 -4.27 -15.00
C PHE A 71 6.57 -2.87 -14.98
N ARG A 72 6.92 -2.29 -16.15
CA ARG A 72 7.41 -0.91 -16.24
C ARG A 72 6.37 0.11 -15.78
N ARG A 73 5.10 -0.10 -16.10
CA ARG A 73 4.01 0.79 -15.67
C ARG A 73 3.87 0.82 -14.15
N VAL A 74 4.12 -0.29 -13.48
CA VAL A 74 4.08 -0.40 -12.03
C VAL A 74 5.36 0.11 -11.37
N THR A 75 6.52 -0.25 -11.90
CA THR A 75 7.81 0.04 -11.28
C THR A 75 8.44 1.37 -11.70
N GLY A 76 8.00 1.95 -12.81
CA GLY A 76 8.55 3.18 -13.39
C GLY A 76 8.15 4.49 -12.71
N PRO A 77 6.92 4.68 -12.20
CA PRO A 77 6.52 5.92 -11.55
C PRO A 77 7.40 6.32 -10.38
N ASP A 78 7.54 7.62 -10.15
CA ASP A 78 8.32 8.16 -9.01
C ASP A 78 7.76 7.69 -7.68
N LEU A 79 6.43 7.63 -7.57
CA LEU A 79 5.73 7.12 -6.40
C LEU A 79 4.75 6.00 -6.78
N LEU A 80 4.95 4.82 -6.21
CA LEU A 80 4.00 3.71 -6.25
C LEU A 80 3.24 3.67 -4.93
N ILE A 81 1.92 3.70 -4.98
CA ILE A 81 1.04 3.54 -3.81
C ILE A 81 0.34 2.19 -3.90
N LEU A 82 0.67 1.30 -2.98
CA LEU A 82 0.05 -0.01 -2.81
C LEU A 82 -0.90 0.05 -1.62
N ASP A 83 -2.20 0.13 -1.89
CA ASP A 83 -3.24 0.15 -0.87
C ASP A 83 -3.73 -1.26 -0.52
N ASP A 84 -4.36 -1.41 0.63
CA ASP A 84 -4.94 -2.67 1.13
C ASP A 84 -3.96 -3.86 1.18
N ALA A 85 -2.71 -3.60 1.55
CA ALA A 85 -1.73 -4.66 1.77
C ALA A 85 -2.12 -5.53 2.98
N GLY A 86 -2.17 -6.85 2.77
CA GLY A 86 -2.54 -7.81 3.81
C GLY A 86 -4.04 -8.05 3.96
N PHE A 87 -4.86 -7.57 3.00
CA PHE A 87 -6.31 -7.81 3.01
C PHE A 87 -6.68 -9.27 2.70
N SER A 88 -5.89 -9.95 1.88
CA SER A 88 -6.11 -11.34 1.49
C SER A 88 -4.80 -12.10 1.38
N ASP A 89 -4.87 -13.42 1.54
CA ASP A 89 -3.73 -14.29 1.36
C ASP A 89 -3.20 -14.26 -0.06
N LEU A 90 -1.89 -14.23 -0.21
CA LEU A 90 -1.21 -14.26 -1.50
C LEU A 90 -0.74 -15.68 -1.82
N GLY A 91 -1.06 -16.14 -3.02
CA GLY A 91 -0.44 -17.33 -3.58
C GLY A 91 1.05 -17.08 -3.90
N ARG A 92 1.78 -18.17 -4.17
CA ARG A 92 3.22 -18.13 -4.46
C ARG A 92 3.57 -17.19 -5.61
N ASP A 93 2.79 -17.22 -6.68
CA ASP A 93 3.05 -16.42 -7.87
C ASP A 93 2.85 -14.92 -7.59
N ALA A 94 1.79 -14.56 -6.88
CA ALA A 94 1.53 -13.19 -6.45
C ALA A 94 2.63 -12.67 -5.51
N ALA A 95 3.07 -13.49 -4.56
CA ALA A 95 4.17 -13.17 -3.65
C ALA A 95 5.49 -12.95 -4.40
N ASN A 96 5.77 -13.75 -5.43
CA ASN A 96 6.93 -13.57 -6.29
C ASN A 96 6.87 -12.26 -7.07
N GLU A 97 5.68 -11.88 -7.58
CA GLU A 97 5.51 -10.58 -8.25
C GLU A 97 5.72 -9.42 -7.28
N LEU A 98 5.18 -9.50 -6.06
CA LEU A 98 5.41 -8.48 -5.04
C LEU A 98 6.91 -8.34 -4.73
N PHE A 99 7.61 -9.45 -4.54
CA PHE A 99 9.06 -9.44 -4.33
C PHE A 99 9.81 -8.76 -5.47
N ARG A 100 9.47 -9.06 -6.72
CA ARG A 100 10.09 -8.44 -7.91
C ARG A 100 9.84 -6.94 -7.97
N VAL A 101 8.62 -6.49 -7.69
CA VAL A 101 8.27 -5.06 -7.66
C VAL A 101 9.07 -4.34 -6.58
N VAL A 102 9.11 -4.90 -5.37
CA VAL A 102 9.83 -4.31 -4.24
C VAL A 102 11.33 -4.24 -4.51
N CYS A 103 11.93 -5.30 -5.06
CA CYS A 103 13.35 -5.31 -5.44
C CYS A 103 13.68 -4.27 -6.51
N ALA A 104 12.83 -4.14 -7.53
CA ALA A 104 13.06 -3.20 -8.63
C ALA A 104 13.01 -1.74 -8.16
N ARG A 105 12.24 -1.45 -7.13
CA ARG A 105 12.04 -0.10 -6.61
C ARG A 105 12.97 0.26 -5.43
N HIS A 106 13.52 -0.74 -4.77
CA HIS A 106 14.37 -0.54 -3.58
C HIS A 106 15.51 0.44 -3.85
N ARG A 107 15.57 1.53 -3.10
CA ARG A 107 16.53 2.64 -3.22
C ARG A 107 16.58 3.32 -4.60
N GLN A 108 15.67 3.00 -5.50
CA GLN A 108 15.58 3.60 -6.83
C GLN A 108 14.39 4.54 -6.96
N ARG A 109 13.29 4.21 -6.28
CA ARG A 109 12.04 4.96 -6.30
C ARG A 109 11.27 4.74 -5.01
N SER A 110 10.34 5.63 -4.69
CA SER A 110 9.57 5.55 -3.46
C SER A 110 8.33 4.69 -3.60
N THR A 111 8.11 3.84 -2.60
CA THR A 111 6.90 3.04 -2.47
C THR A 111 6.17 3.43 -1.19
N LEU A 112 4.88 3.73 -1.30
CA LEU A 112 3.99 3.93 -0.17
C LEU A 112 3.10 2.72 -0.03
N VAL A 113 3.12 2.09 1.13
CA VAL A 113 2.30 0.91 1.43
C VAL A 113 1.28 1.25 2.50
N VAL A 114 0.02 0.92 2.26
CA VAL A 114 -1.06 1.00 3.23
C VAL A 114 -1.43 -0.40 3.67
N SER A 115 -1.26 -0.71 4.96
CA SER A 115 -1.53 -2.04 5.50
C SER A 115 -2.36 -1.98 6.78
N ASN A 116 -3.26 -2.94 6.94
CA ASN A 116 -3.95 -3.20 8.19
C ASN A 116 -3.12 -4.07 9.15
N LEU A 117 -2.09 -4.72 8.63
CA LEU A 117 -1.20 -5.62 9.37
C LEU A 117 0.19 -5.02 9.53
N PRO A 118 0.77 -5.04 10.74
CA PRO A 118 2.18 -4.72 10.92
C PRO A 118 3.06 -5.76 10.22
N PHE A 119 4.28 -5.38 9.83
CA PHE A 119 5.19 -6.27 9.10
C PHE A 119 5.47 -7.61 9.79
N LYS A 120 5.41 -7.65 11.12
CA LYS A 120 5.54 -8.89 11.89
C LYS A 120 4.50 -9.95 11.50
N GLN A 121 3.34 -9.51 11.01
CA GLN A 121 2.22 -10.38 10.61
C GLN A 121 2.16 -10.61 9.10
N TRP A 122 3.10 -10.07 8.32
CA TRP A 122 3.10 -10.27 6.86
C TRP A 122 3.33 -11.73 6.46
N ALA A 123 3.99 -12.52 7.31
CA ALA A 123 4.10 -13.97 7.13
C ALA A 123 2.73 -14.69 7.16
N GLU A 124 1.67 -14.06 7.70
CA GLU A 124 0.33 -14.66 7.75
C GLU A 124 -0.34 -14.70 6.37
N PHE A 125 -0.06 -13.74 5.49
CA PHE A 125 -0.63 -13.71 4.14
C PHE A 125 0.36 -14.02 3.02
N LEU A 126 1.64 -14.17 3.33
CA LEU A 126 2.68 -14.58 2.38
C LEU A 126 3.00 -16.07 2.53
N PRO A 127 3.22 -16.80 1.45
CA PRO A 127 3.39 -18.26 1.48
C PRO A 127 4.72 -18.72 2.10
N SER A 128 5.70 -17.80 2.24
CA SER A 128 7.03 -18.11 2.77
C SER A 128 7.44 -17.05 3.80
N PRO A 129 7.75 -17.46 5.06
CA PRO A 129 8.29 -16.55 6.06
C PRO A 129 9.58 -15.86 5.63
N ALA A 130 10.48 -16.56 4.94
CA ALA A 130 11.73 -15.99 4.44
C ALA A 130 11.48 -14.90 3.38
N GLN A 131 10.50 -15.10 2.51
CA GLN A 131 10.09 -14.10 1.51
C GLN A 131 9.42 -12.90 2.16
N ALA A 132 8.60 -13.11 3.21
CA ALA A 132 8.01 -12.04 3.98
C ALA A 132 9.07 -11.14 4.63
N VAL A 133 10.10 -11.73 5.23
CA VAL A 133 11.25 -11.00 5.79
C VAL A 133 11.98 -10.22 4.69
N ALA A 134 12.27 -10.84 3.57
CA ALA A 134 13.00 -10.20 2.47
C ALA A 134 12.24 -9.02 1.85
N ILE A 135 10.92 -9.10 1.76
CA ILE A 135 10.05 -8.00 1.29
C ILE A 135 10.00 -6.88 2.35
N ALA A 136 9.74 -7.25 3.60
CA ALA A 136 9.65 -6.30 4.70
C ALA A 136 10.94 -5.52 4.89
N ASP A 137 12.10 -6.17 4.89
CA ASP A 137 13.41 -5.52 5.05
C ASP A 137 13.62 -4.43 4.00
N ARG A 138 13.26 -4.71 2.75
CA ARG A 138 13.41 -3.71 1.66
C ARG A 138 12.43 -2.56 1.76
N LEU A 139 11.20 -2.83 2.21
CA LEU A 139 10.18 -1.79 2.36
C LEU A 139 10.46 -0.88 3.54
N VAL A 140 10.98 -1.41 4.66
CA VAL A 140 11.30 -0.60 5.85
C VAL A 140 12.67 0.07 5.78
N ASP A 141 13.53 -0.34 4.86
CA ASP A 141 14.84 0.25 4.67
C ASP A 141 14.68 1.76 4.35
N ASP A 142 15.15 2.60 5.25
CA ASP A 142 15.01 4.06 5.20
C ASP A 142 13.55 4.55 5.02
N ALA A 143 12.59 3.91 5.69
CA ALA A 143 11.18 4.23 5.57
C ALA A 143 10.66 5.10 6.72
N THR A 144 9.69 5.95 6.42
CA THR A 144 8.86 6.60 7.43
C THR A 144 7.63 5.73 7.71
N ILE A 145 7.48 5.27 8.94
CA ILE A 145 6.36 4.42 9.37
C ILE A 145 5.39 5.24 10.21
N LEU A 146 4.16 5.41 9.73
CA LEU A 146 3.06 6.05 10.43
C LEU A 146 2.10 5.00 10.96
N ARG A 147 1.91 4.98 12.29
CA ARG A 147 0.97 4.11 12.97
C ARG A 147 -0.32 4.86 13.27
N PHE A 148 -1.43 4.36 12.74
CA PHE A 148 -2.77 4.89 12.97
C PHE A 148 -3.42 4.13 14.12
N THR A 149 -3.51 4.78 15.30
CA THR A 149 -4.03 4.19 16.54
C THR A 149 -5.40 4.71 16.92
N GLY A 150 -5.97 5.61 16.11
CA GLY A 150 -7.26 6.26 16.37
C GLY A 150 -8.47 5.32 16.32
N GLN A 151 -9.61 5.80 16.79
CA GLN A 151 -10.90 5.15 16.63
C GLN A 151 -11.30 5.14 15.14
N PRO A 152 -11.97 4.07 14.66
CA PRO A 152 -12.48 4.02 13.30
C PRO A 152 -13.47 5.17 13.03
N TYR A 153 -13.25 5.92 11.94
CA TYR A 153 -14.17 6.98 11.53
C TYR A 153 -15.50 6.46 10.97
N ARG A 154 -15.52 5.22 10.50
CA ARG A 154 -16.73 4.55 10.00
C ARG A 154 -17.34 3.75 11.14
N GLN A 155 -18.27 4.38 11.85
CA GLN A 155 -19.18 3.68 12.75
C GLN A 155 -20.48 3.40 12.01
N PRO A 156 -21.13 2.23 12.20
CA PRO A 156 -22.49 2.03 11.72
C PRO A 156 -23.39 3.12 12.31
N ARG A 157 -24.23 3.74 11.52
CA ARG A 157 -25.33 4.53 12.05
C ARG A 157 -26.27 3.52 12.71
N GLU A 158 -26.30 3.48 14.02
CA GLU A 158 -27.40 2.84 14.73
C GLU A 158 -28.66 3.66 14.46
N VAL A 159 -29.50 3.15 13.58
CA VAL A 159 -30.88 3.63 13.46
C VAL A 159 -31.61 3.04 14.66
N HIS A 160 -31.80 3.84 15.70
CA HIS A 160 -32.77 3.48 16.71
C HIS A 160 -34.12 3.45 16.02
N GLY A 161 -34.60 2.24 15.73
CA GLY A 161 -35.98 2.04 15.29
C GLY A 161 -36.90 2.62 16.35
N ALA A 162 -37.80 3.51 15.94
CA ALA A 162 -38.89 3.90 16.82
C ALA A 162 -39.60 2.64 17.32
N PRO A 163 -40.03 2.58 18.58
CA PRO A 163 -40.84 1.48 19.07
C PRO A 163 -42.07 1.38 18.15
N LEU A 164 -42.32 0.18 17.66
CA LEU A 164 -43.59 -0.11 17.03
C LEU A 164 -44.63 -0.08 18.14
N ASP A 165 -45.21 1.09 18.41
CA ASP A 165 -46.44 1.24 19.18
C ASP A 165 -47.54 0.61 18.33
N GLY A 166 -48.08 -0.46 18.74
CA GLY A 166 -49.20 -1.07 18.04
C GLY A 166 -49.64 -2.38 18.64
N GLU A 167 -50.55 -2.28 19.65
CA GLU A 167 -51.51 -3.26 20.13
C GLU A 167 -50.98 -4.47 20.92
#